data_9be31a37cb2e9ae84a62ef71e125cc07
#
_entry.id   9be31a37cb2e9ae84a62ef71e125cc07
#
_cell.length_a   1.000
_cell.length_b   1.000
_cell.length_c   1.000
_cell.angle_alpha   90.00
_cell.angle_beta   90.00
_cell.angle_gamma   90.00
#
_symmetry.space_group_name_H-M   'P 1'
#
loop_
_entity.id
_entity.type
_entity.pdbx_description
1 polymer ?
#
loop_
_entity_poly.entity_id
_entity_poly.type
_entity_poly.pdbx_seq_one_letter_code
_entity_poly.pdbx_strand_id
1 'polypeptide(L)'
;MKTISDIINSNLIWYREDPASPDDIEELVLKSGLQLPKDYIDFLKLSNGGEGELPVDPYWFQIWSADEVLEHNEGYQVKEYLPGFFAFGSNGGGELLAFDTRKEGAWPVYMVPFIPMDESGAQKVSPDFLSFAEMFGIEEREG
;
A
#
# COMPACT_ATOMS: atom_id res chain seq x y z
N MET A 1 18.21 11.60 5.34
CA MET A 1 16.88 11.24 4.85
C MET A 1 16.72 9.72 4.89
N LYS A 2 15.64 9.24 5.48
CA LYS A 2 15.36 7.79 5.51
C LYS A 2 14.92 7.29 4.14
N THR A 3 15.43 6.12 3.77
CA THR A 3 15.00 5.39 2.57
C THR A 3 14.10 4.23 2.99
N ILE A 4 13.44 3.62 2.02
CA ILE A 4 12.65 2.41 2.29
C ILE A 4 13.55 1.32 2.90
N SER A 5 14.78 1.17 2.40
CA SER A 5 15.73 0.20 2.95
C SER A 5 16.02 0.46 4.43
N ASP A 6 16.21 1.73 4.81
CA ASP A 6 16.43 2.11 6.21
C ASP A 6 15.24 1.72 7.09
N ILE A 7 14.03 1.95 6.60
CA ILE A 7 12.80 1.66 7.33
C ILE A 7 12.62 0.15 7.50
N ILE A 8 12.79 -0.61 6.42
CA ILE A 8 12.62 -2.07 6.44
C ILE A 8 13.64 -2.72 7.38
N ASN A 9 14.84 -2.18 7.44
CA ASN A 9 15.92 -2.72 8.29
C ASN A 9 15.97 -2.09 9.69
N SER A 10 14.97 -1.29 10.05
CA SER A 10 14.87 -0.70 11.38
C SER A 10 14.37 -1.71 12.41
N ASN A 11 14.26 -1.25 13.67
CA ASN A 11 13.78 -2.10 14.77
C ASN A 11 12.25 -2.20 14.86
N LEU A 12 11.52 -1.71 13.83
CA LEU A 12 10.07 -1.83 13.81
C LEU A 12 9.65 -3.29 13.67
N ILE A 13 8.65 -3.69 14.43
CA ILE A 13 8.18 -5.09 14.46
C ILE A 13 6.93 -5.21 13.58
N TRP A 14 7.06 -5.94 12.47
CA TRP A 14 5.94 -6.26 11.59
C TRP A 14 6.30 -7.55 10.83
N TYR A 15 5.32 -8.14 10.16
CA TYR A 15 5.50 -9.43 9.48
C TYR A 15 5.99 -9.21 8.06
N ARG A 16 7.28 -9.43 7.86
CA ARG A 16 7.93 -9.31 6.54
C ARG A 16 7.79 -10.59 5.74
N GLU A 17 7.87 -10.43 4.42
CA GLU A 17 7.91 -11.53 3.46
C GLU A 17 9.29 -11.56 2.78
N ASP A 18 9.56 -12.64 2.04
CA ASP A 18 10.74 -12.67 1.18
C ASP A 18 10.63 -11.61 0.08
N PRO A 19 11.75 -11.17 -0.50
CA PRO A 19 11.70 -10.21 -1.60
C PRO A 19 10.88 -10.73 -2.78
N ALA A 20 10.16 -9.82 -3.45
CA ALA A 20 9.48 -10.16 -4.69
C ALA A 20 10.49 -10.49 -5.78
N SER A 21 10.13 -11.40 -6.70
CA SER A 21 11.01 -11.70 -7.82
C SER A 21 11.08 -10.50 -8.77
N PRO A 22 12.24 -10.30 -9.44
CA PRO A 22 12.34 -9.23 -10.46
C PRO A 22 11.29 -9.37 -11.57
N ASP A 23 10.95 -10.59 -11.95
CA ASP A 23 9.95 -10.84 -12.99
C ASP A 23 8.55 -10.40 -12.56
N ASP A 24 8.17 -10.67 -11.31
CA ASP A 24 6.87 -10.26 -10.78
C ASP A 24 6.77 -8.74 -10.70
N ILE A 25 7.84 -8.07 -10.29
CA ILE A 25 7.88 -6.60 -10.24
C ILE A 25 7.78 -6.01 -11.64
N GLU A 26 8.54 -6.55 -12.60
CA GLU A 26 8.48 -6.08 -13.97
C GLU A 26 7.09 -6.24 -14.56
N GLU A 27 6.45 -7.39 -14.34
CA GLU A 27 5.09 -7.63 -14.81
C GLU A 27 4.09 -6.64 -14.19
N LEU A 28 4.22 -6.38 -12.88
CA LEU A 28 3.38 -5.41 -12.19
C LEU A 28 3.52 -4.02 -12.81
N VAL A 29 4.74 -3.56 -13.00
CA VAL A 29 5.01 -2.23 -13.59
C VAL A 29 4.44 -2.13 -14.99
N LEU A 30 4.70 -3.13 -15.83
CA LEU A 30 4.24 -3.12 -17.22
C LEU A 30 2.72 -3.20 -17.33
N LYS A 31 2.11 -4.14 -16.63
CA LYS A 31 0.67 -4.39 -16.76
C LYS A 31 -0.18 -3.35 -16.04
N SER A 32 0.33 -2.68 -15.01
CA SER A 32 -0.41 -1.60 -14.36
C SER A 32 -0.63 -0.43 -15.29
N GLY A 33 0.29 -0.21 -16.24
CA GLY A 33 0.24 0.95 -17.12
C GLY A 33 0.47 2.26 -16.38
N LEU A 34 0.94 2.21 -15.15
CA LEU A 34 1.12 3.37 -14.29
C LEU A 34 2.60 3.53 -13.92
N GLN A 35 2.95 4.76 -13.60
CA GLN A 35 4.28 5.07 -13.08
C GLN A 35 4.22 4.92 -11.55
N LEU A 36 4.30 3.67 -11.08
CA LEU A 36 4.17 3.36 -9.67
C LEU A 36 5.25 4.05 -8.83
N PRO A 37 4.93 4.45 -7.59
CA PRO A 37 5.90 5.15 -6.74
C PRO A 37 7.17 4.32 -6.55
N LYS A 38 8.32 4.97 -6.67
CA LYS A 38 9.61 4.30 -6.51
C LYS A 38 9.73 3.64 -5.14
N ASP A 39 9.26 4.32 -4.08
CA ASP A 39 9.35 3.78 -2.73
C ASP A 39 8.51 2.51 -2.55
N TYR A 40 7.37 2.42 -3.21
CA TYR A 40 6.55 1.23 -3.21
C TYR A 40 7.25 0.06 -3.92
N ILE A 41 7.84 0.33 -5.09
CA ILE A 41 8.59 -0.69 -5.83
C ILE A 41 9.82 -1.15 -5.02
N ASP A 42 10.55 -0.21 -4.43
CA ASP A 42 11.70 -0.53 -3.58
C ASP A 42 11.28 -1.39 -2.38
N PHE A 43 10.10 -1.12 -1.82
CA PHE A 43 9.54 -1.95 -0.75
C PHE A 43 9.35 -3.40 -1.20
N LEU A 44 8.71 -3.61 -2.35
CA LEU A 44 8.48 -4.96 -2.87
C LEU A 44 9.78 -5.71 -3.18
N LYS A 45 10.82 -5.00 -3.57
CA LYS A 45 12.14 -5.59 -3.77
C LYS A 45 12.79 -6.10 -2.48
N LEU A 46 12.32 -5.63 -1.33
CA LEU A 46 12.83 -6.02 -0.03
C LEU A 46 11.88 -6.96 0.72
N SER A 47 10.58 -6.81 0.48
CA SER A 47 9.54 -7.62 1.10
C SER A 47 8.35 -7.69 0.15
N ASN A 48 7.99 -8.88 -0.28
CA ASN A 48 6.89 -9.09 -1.24
C ASN A 48 5.54 -9.00 -0.54
N GLY A 49 5.20 -7.80 -0.04
CA GLY A 49 4.05 -7.58 0.81
C GLY A 49 4.43 -7.61 2.27
N GLY A 50 3.47 -7.94 3.11
CA GLY A 50 3.67 -8.00 4.56
C GLY A 50 2.52 -7.38 5.30
N GLU A 51 2.50 -7.54 6.61
CA GLU A 51 1.43 -6.97 7.44
C GLU A 51 1.91 -6.59 8.81
N GLY A 52 1.17 -5.69 9.46
CA GLY A 52 1.53 -5.24 10.79
C GLY A 52 0.62 -4.13 11.28
N GLU A 53 0.97 -3.59 12.45
CA GLU A 53 0.22 -2.54 13.09
C GLU A 53 0.53 -1.16 12.51
N LEU A 54 -0.45 -0.26 12.64
CA LEU A 54 -0.32 1.16 12.31
C LEU A 54 -0.78 1.98 13.52
N PRO A 55 -0.15 3.13 13.80
CA PRO A 55 -0.56 3.98 14.92
C PRO A 55 -1.79 4.84 14.64
N VAL A 56 -2.28 4.81 13.40
CA VAL A 56 -3.43 5.57 12.93
C VAL A 56 -4.42 4.64 12.23
N ASP A 57 -5.67 5.08 12.11
CA ASP A 57 -6.68 4.35 11.35
C ASP A 57 -6.14 4.05 9.93
N PRO A 58 -6.22 2.81 9.43
CA PRO A 58 -7.04 1.69 9.90
C PRO A 58 -6.37 0.75 10.92
N TYR A 59 -5.29 1.13 11.57
CA TYR A 59 -4.58 0.46 12.65
C TYR A 59 -3.91 -0.87 12.31
N TRP A 60 -4.13 -1.38 11.11
CA TRP A 60 -3.47 -2.58 10.57
C TRP A 60 -3.28 -2.41 9.07
N PHE A 61 -2.19 -2.97 8.56
CA PHE A 61 -1.95 -2.98 7.11
C PHE A 61 -1.63 -4.39 6.65
N GLN A 62 -2.10 -4.73 5.45
CA GLN A 62 -1.69 -5.90 4.70
C GLN A 62 -1.35 -5.42 3.30
N ILE A 63 -0.08 -5.47 2.94
CA ILE A 63 0.37 -5.10 1.60
C ILE A 63 0.39 -6.37 0.77
N TRP A 64 -0.27 -6.35 -0.39
CA TRP A 64 -0.36 -7.50 -1.26
C TRP A 64 0.96 -7.76 -1.97
N SER A 65 1.23 -9.04 -2.29
CA SER A 65 2.41 -9.42 -3.04
C SER A 65 2.35 -8.89 -4.48
N ALA A 66 3.52 -8.71 -5.10
CA ALA A 66 3.62 -8.14 -6.45
C ALA A 66 2.82 -8.94 -7.49
N ASP A 67 2.73 -10.25 -7.31
CA ASP A 67 2.00 -11.13 -8.24
C ASP A 67 0.49 -11.12 -8.03
N GLU A 68 0.00 -10.55 -6.91
CA GLU A 68 -1.43 -10.52 -6.59
C GLU A 68 -2.09 -9.14 -6.73
N VAL A 69 -1.30 -8.07 -6.79
CA VAL A 69 -1.84 -6.70 -6.79
C VAL A 69 -2.82 -6.44 -7.93
N LEU A 70 -2.43 -6.81 -9.14
CA LEU A 70 -3.28 -6.57 -10.33
C LEU A 70 -4.54 -7.43 -10.29
N GLU A 71 -4.41 -8.67 -9.83
CA GLU A 71 -5.53 -9.58 -9.68
C GLU A 71 -6.57 -9.03 -8.69
N HIS A 72 -6.10 -8.48 -7.57
CA HIS A 72 -7.00 -7.88 -6.58
C HIS A 72 -7.68 -6.61 -7.10
N ASN A 73 -6.94 -5.75 -7.82
CA ASN A 73 -7.55 -4.56 -8.43
C ASN A 73 -8.66 -4.95 -9.40
N GLU A 74 -8.44 -5.98 -10.20
CA GLU A 74 -9.44 -6.49 -11.13
C GLU A 74 -10.59 -7.16 -10.40
N GLY A 75 -10.28 -8.02 -9.43
CA GLY A 75 -11.29 -8.76 -8.67
C GLY A 75 -12.24 -7.87 -7.88
N TYR A 76 -11.73 -6.80 -7.29
CA TYR A 76 -12.56 -5.83 -6.57
C TYR A 76 -13.13 -4.73 -7.47
N GLN A 77 -12.79 -4.73 -8.75
CA GLN A 77 -13.25 -3.72 -9.71
C GLN A 77 -12.91 -2.30 -9.27
N VAL A 78 -11.66 -2.13 -8.80
CA VAL A 78 -11.20 -0.85 -8.26
C VAL A 78 -11.31 0.26 -9.30
N LYS A 79 -10.91 -0.01 -10.54
CA LYS A 79 -10.97 0.98 -11.62
C LYS A 79 -12.39 1.46 -11.88
N GLU A 80 -13.37 0.59 -11.70
CA GLU A 80 -14.77 0.90 -11.93
C GLU A 80 -15.39 1.72 -10.80
N TYR A 81 -15.15 1.31 -9.55
CA TYR A 81 -15.74 1.96 -8.38
C TYR A 81 -14.93 3.13 -7.84
N LEU A 82 -13.61 3.11 -8.06
CA LEU A 82 -12.69 4.14 -7.59
C LEU A 82 -11.80 4.61 -8.74
N PRO A 83 -12.38 5.25 -9.77
CA PRO A 83 -11.56 5.72 -10.89
C PRO A 83 -10.47 6.69 -10.38
N GLY A 84 -9.23 6.46 -10.85
CA GLY A 84 -8.10 7.26 -10.42
C GLY A 84 -7.40 6.75 -9.16
N PHE A 85 -7.83 5.61 -8.61
CA PHE A 85 -7.15 4.97 -7.49
C PHE A 85 -6.53 3.65 -7.94
N PHE A 86 -5.44 3.28 -7.29
CA PHE A 86 -4.77 2.00 -7.50
C PHE A 86 -4.56 1.33 -6.15
N ALA A 87 -5.22 0.19 -5.92
CA ALA A 87 -5.14 -0.52 -4.65
C ALA A 87 -3.86 -1.34 -4.55
N PHE A 88 -3.24 -1.33 -3.36
CA PHE A 88 -2.04 -2.11 -3.10
C PHE A 88 -2.14 -2.97 -1.83
N GLY A 89 -3.23 -2.88 -1.10
CA GLY A 89 -3.40 -3.64 0.12
C GLY A 89 -4.76 -3.44 0.76
N SER A 90 -4.87 -3.89 2.01
CA SER A 90 -6.07 -3.74 2.82
C SER A 90 -5.67 -3.67 4.30
N ASN A 91 -6.67 -3.54 5.18
CA ASN A 91 -6.41 -3.64 6.62
C ASN A 91 -6.71 -5.04 7.17
N GLY A 92 -6.85 -6.02 6.27
CA GLY A 92 -7.22 -7.38 6.68
C GLY A 92 -8.68 -7.53 7.07
N GLY A 93 -9.47 -6.48 6.95
CA GLY A 93 -10.88 -6.44 7.30
C GLY A 93 -11.68 -5.72 6.22
N GLY A 94 -12.43 -4.71 6.61
CA GLY A 94 -13.40 -4.05 5.75
C GLY A 94 -12.89 -2.90 4.89
N GLU A 95 -11.58 -2.62 4.88
CA GLU A 95 -11.04 -1.44 4.21
C GLU A 95 -9.88 -1.73 3.30
N LEU A 96 -9.89 -1.07 2.14
CA LEU A 96 -8.89 -1.14 1.09
C LEU A 96 -7.83 -0.05 1.32
N LEU A 97 -6.58 -0.36 1.01
CA LEU A 97 -5.50 0.64 0.96
C LEU A 97 -5.15 0.91 -0.49
N ALA A 98 -5.17 2.17 -0.88
CA ALA A 98 -4.97 2.55 -2.28
C ALA A 98 -4.24 3.87 -2.43
N PHE A 99 -3.55 4.03 -3.56
CA PHE A 99 -2.97 5.30 -3.96
C PHE A 99 -3.99 6.12 -4.72
N ASP A 100 -4.01 7.44 -4.47
CA ASP A 100 -4.70 8.37 -5.35
C ASP A 100 -3.74 8.76 -6.47
N THR A 101 -3.97 8.23 -7.66
CA THR A 101 -3.08 8.41 -8.81
C THR A 101 -3.35 9.71 -9.60
N ARG A 102 -4.37 10.48 -9.19
CA ARG A 102 -4.78 11.70 -9.90
C ARG A 102 -3.90 12.90 -9.57
N LYS A 103 -3.09 12.80 -8.51
CA LYS A 103 -2.22 13.88 -8.09
C LYS A 103 -0.90 13.81 -8.82
N GLU A 104 -0.33 14.97 -9.14
CA GLU A 104 1.04 15.05 -9.63
C GLU A 104 2.00 14.91 -8.47
N GLY A 105 3.16 14.31 -8.72
CA GLY A 105 4.17 14.08 -7.69
C GLY A 105 3.88 12.82 -6.89
N ALA A 106 4.06 12.89 -5.58
CA ALA A 106 3.85 11.75 -4.71
C ALA A 106 2.35 11.41 -4.61
N TRP A 107 2.04 10.13 -4.66
CA TRP A 107 0.64 9.67 -4.53
C TRP A 107 0.30 9.44 -3.06
N PRO A 108 -0.74 10.13 -2.56
CA PRO A 108 -1.20 9.87 -1.18
C PRO A 108 -1.78 8.47 -1.02
N VAL A 109 -1.68 7.95 0.20
CA VAL A 109 -2.28 6.68 0.58
C VAL A 109 -3.63 6.95 1.24
N TYR A 110 -4.66 6.26 0.76
CA TYR A 110 -6.03 6.36 1.28
C TYR A 110 -6.52 5.01 1.75
N MET A 111 -7.42 5.02 2.73
CA MET A 111 -8.20 3.84 3.07
C MET A 111 -9.63 4.06 2.58
N VAL A 112 -10.26 3.02 2.06
CA VAL A 112 -11.60 3.09 1.48
C VAL A 112 -12.38 1.84 1.89
N PRO A 113 -13.60 1.97 2.42
CA PRO A 113 -14.42 0.78 2.73
C PRO A 113 -14.64 -0.07 1.48
N PHE A 114 -14.65 -1.39 1.65
CA PHE A 114 -15.01 -2.28 0.54
C PHE A 114 -16.50 -2.19 0.21
N ILE A 115 -17.33 -1.93 1.20
CA ILE A 115 -18.79 -1.89 1.05
C ILE A 115 -19.35 -0.68 1.80
N PRO A 116 -19.83 0.37 1.12
CA PRO A 116 -19.68 0.57 -0.33
C PRO A 116 -18.30 1.08 -0.71
N MET A 117 -17.75 0.57 -1.79
CA MET A 117 -16.48 1.07 -2.31
C MET A 117 -16.74 2.30 -3.16
N ASP A 118 -16.52 3.48 -2.56
CA ASP A 118 -16.84 4.75 -3.17
C ASP A 118 -15.87 5.83 -2.67
N GLU A 119 -15.51 6.75 -3.55
CA GLU A 119 -14.59 7.83 -3.21
C GLU A 119 -15.07 8.66 -2.02
N SER A 120 -16.38 8.80 -1.84
CA SER A 120 -16.92 9.56 -0.70
C SER A 120 -16.53 8.99 0.66
N GLY A 121 -16.20 7.70 0.72
CA GLY A 121 -15.73 7.05 1.94
C GLY A 121 -14.21 7.02 2.09
N ALA A 122 -13.48 7.57 1.13
CA ALA A 122 -12.01 7.55 1.16
C ALA A 122 -11.46 8.51 2.22
N GLN A 123 -10.52 8.02 3.04
CA GLN A 123 -9.86 8.83 4.06
C GLN A 123 -8.36 8.74 3.87
N LYS A 124 -7.69 9.89 3.86
CA LYS A 124 -6.24 9.96 3.67
C LYS A 124 -5.52 9.40 4.90
N VAL A 125 -4.60 8.48 4.65
CA VAL A 125 -3.77 7.85 5.70
C VAL A 125 -2.40 8.52 5.77
N SER A 126 -1.77 8.78 4.63
CA SER A 126 -0.46 9.41 4.58
C SER A 126 -0.26 10.15 3.26
N PRO A 127 0.68 11.13 3.22
CA PRO A 127 0.92 11.90 1.99
C PRO A 127 1.66 11.13 0.90
N ASP A 128 2.35 10.05 1.25
CA ASP A 128 3.07 9.21 0.30
C ASP A 128 3.36 7.84 0.91
N PHE A 129 3.92 6.93 0.11
CA PHE A 129 4.21 5.57 0.58
C PHE A 129 5.34 5.55 1.61
N LEU A 130 6.35 6.40 1.47
CA LEU A 130 7.46 6.44 2.42
C LEU A 130 6.97 6.78 3.83
N SER A 131 6.14 7.81 3.95
CA SER A 131 5.54 8.21 5.23
C SER A 131 4.65 7.11 5.79
N PHE A 132 3.95 6.38 4.92
CA PHE A 132 3.14 5.23 5.32
C PHE A 132 4.03 4.14 5.91
N ALA A 133 5.12 3.80 5.23
CA ALA A 133 6.05 2.76 5.67
C ALA A 133 6.72 3.11 7.01
N GLU A 134 6.95 4.39 7.28
CA GLU A 134 7.53 4.81 8.55
C GLU A 134 6.66 4.48 9.76
N MET A 135 5.38 4.20 9.54
CA MET A 135 4.44 3.84 10.59
C MET A 135 4.34 2.33 10.85
N PHE A 136 4.98 1.51 10.03
CA PHE A 136 4.86 0.05 10.14
C PHE A 136 5.34 -0.46 11.49
N GLY A 137 4.49 -1.26 12.14
CA GLY A 137 4.83 -1.89 13.41
C GLY A 137 4.71 -0.98 14.63
N ILE A 138 4.19 0.22 14.46
CA ILE A 138 3.99 1.16 15.57
C ILE A 138 2.56 1.00 16.07
N GLU A 139 2.42 0.74 17.38
CA GLU A 139 1.11 0.65 18.01
C GLU A 139 0.52 2.04 18.26
N GLU A 140 -0.80 2.12 18.24
CA GLU A 140 -1.49 3.32 18.67
C GLU A 140 -1.14 3.60 20.13
N ARG A 141 -0.77 4.85 20.42
CA ARG A 141 -0.49 5.26 21.79
C ARG A 141 -1.67 6.06 22.33
N GLU A 142 -2.20 5.59 23.44
CA GLU A 142 -3.20 6.36 24.17
C GLU A 142 -2.55 7.58 24.81
N GLY A 143 -3.14 8.70 24.60
CA GLY A 143 -2.89 9.93 25.29
C GLY A 143 -1.62 10.62 25.18
#